data_97742f7adb1ebf71c82d75b98ed6c471
#
_entry.id   97742f7adb1ebf71c82d75b98ed6c471
#
_cell.length_a   1.000
_cell.length_b   1.000
_cell.length_c   1.000
_cell.angle_alpha   90.00
_cell.angle_beta   90.00
_cell.angle_gamma   90.00
#
_symmetry.space_group_name_H-M   'P 1'
#
loop_
_entity.id
_entity.type
_entity.pdbx_description
1 polymer ?
#
loop_
_entity_poly.entity_id
_entity_poly.type
_entity_poly.pdbx_seq_one_letter_code
_entity_poly.pdbx_strand_id
1 'polypeptide(L)'
;MKGTMMQFPLTLVTLLERAGKLFPRVEIVSQRPDSSTHRYTYGDLYRRARALAALLQDAGLKPGDRVATLMWNHSTHLEAYFGIPAVGGVLHTLNLRLHPDELAFIVNHAEDRFLIVDDVLLQLFEKIKDRVNLERVIVVPFSGQPVPKGYEDYELLLSRTAKAPQYPDLDENDAAGMCYTSGTTGKPKGVVYSHRALALHSYSISLPDNFSISRNDTILPAMSMFHANAWGLPFAAVMNGSSLVLPGPNLQPERILDLLDHHRVTLTGAVPTVWLGVIDVLERQPERWRLQKGLRIVVAGSACPETLFRRFDRFGVHVIQPWGMTETAPIATVSTLKPHMSAWSADEKYMLRAKQGLPSPFIELRAMGDAGEVPWDGQTPGELEIRGPFVAASYYKLRDEAQRWTDDGWFRTGDVVSIDSEGYVKITDRTKDLIKSGGEWISSVDVENALVAHPSVAEAAVIAAPHPKWQERPLAIVVLKNGEAVTENELRSFLARTFAKWQLPDEFVFVPELPHTSTGKLLKSRLRQTYQGWNWKASGAAP
;
A
#
# COMPACT_ATOMS: atom_id res chain seq x y z
N MET A 1 11.55 -15.22 -36.78
CA MET A 1 10.71 -14.19 -37.46
C MET A 1 10.19 -13.24 -36.37
N LYS A 2 10.31 -11.95 -36.54
CA LYS A 2 9.71 -10.97 -35.62
C LYS A 2 8.23 -10.77 -35.97
N GLY A 3 7.41 -10.44 -34.97
CA GLY A 3 6.01 -10.05 -35.17
C GLY A 3 5.90 -8.78 -36.01
N THR A 4 4.76 -8.60 -36.70
CA THR A 4 4.48 -7.46 -37.60
C THR A 4 3.60 -6.39 -36.95
N MET A 5 3.39 -6.46 -35.61
CA MET A 5 2.64 -5.47 -34.86
C MET A 5 3.44 -4.18 -34.67
N MET A 6 2.74 -3.05 -34.57
CA MET A 6 3.35 -1.76 -34.26
C MET A 6 4.11 -1.80 -32.94
N GLN A 7 5.27 -1.18 -32.91
CA GLN A 7 5.99 -0.88 -31.66
C GLN A 7 5.44 0.43 -31.10
N PHE A 8 4.29 0.35 -30.38
CA PHE A 8 3.65 1.49 -29.77
C PHE A 8 3.94 1.47 -28.26
N PRO A 9 4.61 2.51 -27.71
CA PRO A 9 5.06 2.49 -26.32
C PRO A 9 3.89 2.62 -25.34
N LEU A 10 3.94 1.84 -24.26
CA LEU A 10 2.96 1.86 -23.17
C LEU A 10 3.24 3.02 -22.21
N THR A 11 2.94 4.25 -22.61
CA THR A 11 3.20 5.44 -21.81
C THR A 11 1.96 5.97 -21.08
N LEU A 12 2.16 6.62 -19.93
CA LEU A 12 1.07 7.25 -19.15
C LEU A 12 0.42 8.41 -19.92
N VAL A 13 1.11 9.00 -20.87
CA VAL A 13 0.55 10.05 -21.76
C VAL A 13 -0.67 9.51 -22.49
N THR A 14 -0.58 8.29 -23.02
CA THR A 14 -1.69 7.64 -23.73
C THR A 14 -2.94 7.51 -22.85
N LEU A 15 -2.76 7.22 -21.55
CA LEU A 15 -3.87 7.12 -20.59
C LEU A 15 -4.51 8.49 -20.34
N LEU A 16 -3.69 9.54 -20.18
CA LEU A 16 -4.18 10.91 -20.01
C LEU A 16 -4.95 11.40 -21.24
N GLU A 17 -4.40 11.21 -22.44
CA GLU A 17 -5.02 11.59 -23.71
C GLU A 17 -6.34 10.84 -23.92
N ARG A 18 -6.38 9.54 -23.59
CA ARG A 18 -7.59 8.74 -23.65
C ARG A 18 -8.67 9.27 -22.71
N ALA A 19 -8.31 9.55 -21.45
CA ALA A 19 -9.26 10.03 -20.45
C ALA A 19 -9.86 11.39 -20.87
N GLY A 20 -9.02 12.33 -21.29
CA GLY A 20 -9.47 13.65 -21.73
C GLY A 20 -10.37 13.63 -22.98
N LYS A 21 -10.09 12.72 -23.93
CA LYS A 21 -10.84 12.63 -25.20
C LYS A 21 -12.10 11.78 -25.09
N LEU A 22 -12.06 10.66 -24.37
CA LEU A 22 -13.16 9.71 -24.35
C LEU A 22 -14.10 9.89 -23.13
N PHE A 23 -13.57 10.39 -22.01
CA PHE A 23 -14.28 10.51 -20.74
C PHE A 23 -14.30 11.93 -20.13
N PRO A 24 -14.34 13.02 -20.92
CA PRO A 24 -14.12 14.38 -20.42
C PRO A 24 -15.16 14.82 -19.37
N ARG A 25 -16.32 14.15 -19.28
CA ARG A 25 -17.41 14.48 -18.36
C ARG A 25 -17.42 13.64 -17.09
N VAL A 26 -16.55 12.63 -16.99
CA VAL A 26 -16.45 11.77 -15.80
C VAL A 26 -15.91 12.59 -14.64
N GLU A 27 -16.58 12.47 -13.49
CA GLU A 27 -16.33 13.30 -12.31
C GLU A 27 -15.15 12.80 -11.49
N ILE A 28 -14.39 13.76 -10.97
CA ILE A 28 -13.40 13.59 -9.93
C ILE A 28 -13.80 14.51 -8.78
N VAL A 29 -13.99 13.92 -7.61
CA VAL A 29 -14.34 14.63 -6.38
C VAL A 29 -13.14 14.67 -5.46
N SER A 30 -12.79 15.83 -4.91
CA SER A 30 -11.73 15.99 -3.91
C SER A 30 -12.28 16.63 -2.64
N GLN A 31 -11.93 16.06 -1.49
CA GLN A 31 -12.22 16.67 -0.21
C GLN A 31 -11.08 17.61 0.18
N ARG A 32 -11.41 18.84 0.60
CA ARG A 32 -10.46 19.82 1.10
C ARG A 32 -10.23 19.65 2.61
N PRO A 33 -9.20 20.29 3.18
CA PRO A 33 -8.93 20.25 4.62
C PRO A 33 -10.09 20.71 5.51
N ASP A 34 -10.89 21.66 5.04
CA ASP A 34 -12.10 22.16 5.71
C ASP A 34 -13.33 21.26 5.52
N SER A 35 -13.14 20.09 4.91
CA SER A 35 -14.20 19.13 4.54
C SER A 35 -15.14 19.61 3.43
N SER A 36 -14.90 20.75 2.81
CA SER A 36 -15.62 21.14 1.59
C SER A 36 -15.26 20.25 0.42
N THR A 37 -16.18 20.15 -0.55
CA THR A 37 -16.02 19.29 -1.72
C THR A 37 -15.66 20.12 -2.95
N HIS A 38 -14.55 19.79 -3.59
CA HIS A 38 -14.19 20.31 -4.89
C HIS A 38 -14.55 19.29 -5.97
N ARG A 39 -15.37 19.71 -6.95
CA ARG A 39 -15.77 18.87 -8.10
C ARG A 39 -15.05 19.32 -9.36
N TYR A 40 -14.63 18.37 -10.15
CA TYR A 40 -13.78 18.57 -11.28
C TYR A 40 -13.92 17.33 -12.21
N THR A 41 -13.49 17.39 -13.44
CA THR A 41 -13.72 16.33 -14.43
C THR A 41 -12.41 15.83 -15.05
N TYR A 42 -12.48 14.73 -15.79
CA TYR A 42 -11.31 14.29 -16.59
C TYR A 42 -10.95 15.29 -17.70
N GLY A 43 -11.92 16.09 -18.18
CA GLY A 43 -11.61 17.21 -19.07
C GLY A 43 -10.77 18.28 -18.38
N ASP A 44 -11.05 18.54 -17.10
CA ASP A 44 -10.24 19.44 -16.27
C ASP A 44 -8.87 18.86 -16.00
N LEU A 45 -8.78 17.58 -15.58
CA LEU A 45 -7.53 16.86 -15.40
C LEU A 45 -6.65 16.96 -16.66
N TYR A 46 -7.23 16.66 -17.81
CA TYR A 46 -6.52 16.69 -19.07
C TYR A 46 -5.92 18.06 -19.38
N ARG A 47 -6.71 19.13 -19.23
CA ARG A 47 -6.24 20.50 -19.46
C ARG A 47 -5.13 20.90 -18.48
N ARG A 48 -5.35 20.63 -17.19
CA ARG A 48 -4.48 21.09 -16.12
C ARG A 48 -3.18 20.27 -16.03
N ALA A 49 -3.23 18.94 -16.20
CA ALA A 49 -2.03 18.11 -16.28
C ALA A 49 -1.14 18.51 -17.48
N ARG A 50 -1.74 18.87 -18.61
CA ARG A 50 -1.01 19.41 -19.77
C ARG A 50 -0.42 20.79 -19.48
N ALA A 51 -1.12 21.65 -18.78
CA ALA A 51 -0.58 22.95 -18.36
C ALA A 51 0.60 22.77 -17.40
N LEU A 52 0.50 21.84 -16.44
CA LEU A 52 1.62 21.47 -15.56
C LEU A 52 2.81 20.95 -16.37
N ALA A 53 2.57 20.06 -17.33
CA ALA A 53 3.61 19.53 -18.21
C ALA A 53 4.35 20.66 -18.97
N ALA A 54 3.60 21.60 -19.56
CA ALA A 54 4.19 22.75 -20.25
C ALA A 54 4.96 23.68 -19.28
N LEU A 55 4.41 23.92 -18.09
CA LEU A 55 5.08 24.70 -17.04
C LEU A 55 6.44 24.10 -16.67
N LEU A 56 6.49 22.78 -16.49
CA LEU A 56 7.72 22.08 -16.12
C LEU A 56 8.76 22.12 -17.26
N GLN A 57 8.31 21.99 -18.52
CA GLN A 57 9.19 22.17 -19.69
C GLN A 57 9.76 23.59 -19.77
N ASP A 58 8.92 24.62 -19.62
CA ASP A 58 9.35 26.02 -19.62
C ASP A 58 10.30 26.33 -18.44
N ALA A 59 10.16 25.58 -17.32
CA ALA A 59 11.07 25.63 -16.17
C ALA A 59 12.38 24.84 -16.39
N GLY A 60 12.59 24.23 -17.55
CA GLY A 60 13.80 23.50 -17.90
C GLY A 60 13.87 22.08 -17.33
N LEU A 61 12.73 21.44 -17.03
CA LEU A 61 12.69 20.01 -16.70
C LEU A 61 13.21 19.18 -17.87
N LYS A 62 14.10 18.25 -17.58
CA LYS A 62 14.65 17.30 -18.56
C LYS A 62 14.12 15.90 -18.31
N PRO A 63 14.07 15.03 -19.34
CA PRO A 63 13.76 13.62 -19.15
C PRO A 63 14.65 12.98 -18.06
N GLY A 64 14.03 12.24 -17.16
CA GLY A 64 14.68 11.62 -16.00
C GLY A 64 14.83 12.52 -14.77
N ASP A 65 14.54 13.82 -14.83
CA ASP A 65 14.52 14.69 -13.66
C ASP A 65 13.37 14.32 -12.72
N ARG A 66 13.63 14.36 -11.42
CA ARG A 66 12.60 14.06 -10.40
C ARG A 66 11.89 15.32 -9.98
N VAL A 67 10.56 15.22 -9.92
CA VAL A 67 9.69 16.22 -9.33
C VAL A 67 9.03 15.60 -8.11
N ALA A 68 9.45 16.05 -6.94
CA ALA A 68 8.87 15.61 -5.69
C ALA A 68 7.46 16.17 -5.48
N THR A 69 6.59 15.39 -4.87
CA THR A 69 5.27 15.85 -4.39
C THR A 69 5.13 15.59 -2.90
N LEU A 70 4.79 16.63 -2.14
CA LEU A 70 4.44 16.54 -0.71
C LEU A 70 2.97 16.94 -0.59
N MET A 71 2.08 16.00 -0.89
CA MET A 71 0.66 16.28 -1.16
C MET A 71 -0.26 15.18 -0.62
N TRP A 72 -1.47 15.58 -0.22
CA TRP A 72 -2.56 14.67 0.12
C TRP A 72 -3.25 14.09 -1.15
N ASN A 73 -4.24 13.22 -0.95
CA ASN A 73 -5.04 12.66 -2.03
C ASN A 73 -6.08 13.66 -2.51
N HIS A 74 -5.79 14.40 -3.58
CA HIS A 74 -6.70 15.34 -4.23
C HIS A 74 -6.38 15.53 -5.72
N SER A 75 -7.22 16.27 -6.44
CA SER A 75 -7.16 16.45 -7.90
C SER A 75 -5.82 17.01 -8.38
N THR A 76 -5.23 17.98 -7.68
CA THR A 76 -3.94 18.56 -8.10
C THR A 76 -2.80 17.55 -7.97
N HIS A 77 -2.82 16.66 -6.97
CA HIS A 77 -1.87 15.55 -6.92
C HIS A 77 -2.05 14.59 -8.11
N LEU A 78 -3.31 14.35 -8.53
CA LEU A 78 -3.59 13.55 -9.73
C LEU A 78 -3.06 14.25 -11.01
N GLU A 79 -3.09 15.59 -11.09
CA GLU A 79 -2.47 16.33 -12.19
C GLU A 79 -0.96 16.05 -12.28
N ALA A 80 -0.28 15.99 -11.12
CA ALA A 80 1.15 15.65 -11.04
C ALA A 80 1.43 14.22 -11.52
N TYR A 81 0.54 13.26 -11.20
CA TYR A 81 0.65 11.86 -11.63
C TYR A 81 0.74 11.67 -13.15
N PHE A 82 0.13 12.58 -13.88
CA PHE A 82 0.11 12.51 -15.35
C PHE A 82 0.93 13.62 -16.01
N GLY A 83 0.95 14.82 -15.44
CA GLY A 83 1.65 15.96 -16.02
C GLY A 83 3.18 15.82 -15.97
N ILE A 84 3.72 15.31 -14.87
CA ILE A 84 5.15 15.11 -14.71
C ILE A 84 5.68 14.04 -15.69
N PRO A 85 5.13 12.81 -15.71
CA PRO A 85 5.60 11.78 -16.63
C PRO A 85 5.35 12.10 -18.11
N ALA A 86 4.35 12.94 -18.42
CA ALA A 86 4.03 13.32 -19.79
C ALA A 86 5.19 14.02 -20.51
N VAL A 87 6.09 14.65 -19.80
CA VAL A 87 7.25 15.36 -20.32
C VAL A 87 8.58 14.69 -19.97
N GLY A 88 8.51 13.40 -19.61
CA GLY A 88 9.68 12.58 -19.27
C GLY A 88 10.21 12.81 -17.85
N GLY A 89 9.52 13.60 -17.02
CA GLY A 89 9.84 13.75 -15.61
C GLY A 89 9.48 12.50 -14.81
N VAL A 90 10.12 12.31 -13.66
CA VAL A 90 9.83 11.20 -12.74
C VAL A 90 9.04 11.75 -11.56
N LEU A 91 7.80 11.33 -11.43
CA LEU A 91 6.97 11.64 -10.26
C LEU A 91 7.56 10.98 -9.01
N HIS A 92 8.01 11.77 -8.05
CA HIS A 92 8.50 11.24 -6.77
C HIS A 92 7.57 11.63 -5.63
N THR A 93 6.79 10.68 -5.13
CA THR A 93 5.82 10.93 -4.07
C THR A 93 6.45 10.78 -2.69
N LEU A 94 6.49 11.88 -1.92
CA LEU A 94 7.08 11.91 -0.59
C LEU A 94 6.07 11.50 0.48
N ASN A 95 6.49 10.62 1.36
CA ASN A 95 5.65 10.20 2.48
C ASN A 95 5.64 11.28 3.59
N LEU A 96 4.52 12.01 3.69
CA LEU A 96 4.31 13.14 4.62
C LEU A 96 4.26 12.75 6.10
N ARG A 97 4.36 11.48 6.43
CA ARG A 97 4.37 10.98 7.82
C ARG A 97 5.75 10.59 8.31
N LEU A 98 6.78 10.76 7.47
CA LEU A 98 8.17 10.47 7.84
C LEU A 98 8.75 11.56 8.73
N HIS A 99 9.77 11.20 9.50
CA HIS A 99 10.56 12.19 10.23
C HIS A 99 11.29 13.14 9.25
N PRO A 100 11.45 14.43 9.57
CA PRO A 100 12.15 15.37 8.69
C PRO A 100 13.54 14.92 8.23
N ASP A 101 14.29 14.19 9.06
CA ASP A 101 15.61 13.66 8.69
C ASP A 101 15.52 12.63 7.56
N GLU A 102 14.51 11.75 7.60
CA GLU A 102 14.28 10.77 6.54
C GLU A 102 13.80 11.45 5.26
N LEU A 103 12.92 12.45 5.36
CA LEU A 103 12.46 13.22 4.20
C LEU A 103 13.63 13.95 3.53
N ALA A 104 14.48 14.64 4.30
CA ALA A 104 15.65 15.33 3.75
C ALA A 104 16.63 14.34 3.08
N PHE A 105 16.84 13.16 3.70
CA PHE A 105 17.64 12.10 3.10
C PHE A 105 17.05 11.64 1.75
N ILE A 106 15.74 11.38 1.70
CA ILE A 106 15.05 10.86 0.50
C ILE A 106 15.12 11.88 -0.63
N VAL A 107 14.80 13.16 -0.38
CA VAL A 107 14.85 14.24 -1.37
C VAL A 107 16.25 14.37 -1.97
N ASN A 108 17.29 14.37 -1.13
CA ASN A 108 18.68 14.49 -1.59
C ASN A 108 19.16 13.22 -2.30
N HIS A 109 18.81 12.02 -1.80
CA HIS A 109 19.20 10.76 -2.43
C HIS A 109 18.53 10.57 -3.80
N ALA A 110 17.26 10.99 -3.92
CA ALA A 110 16.54 11.00 -5.20
C ALA A 110 17.05 12.09 -6.15
N GLU A 111 17.77 13.10 -5.64
CA GLU A 111 18.18 14.30 -6.39
C GLU A 111 16.96 15.01 -7.00
N ASP A 112 15.95 15.25 -6.16
CA ASP A 112 14.77 15.97 -6.59
C ASP A 112 15.14 17.41 -7.00
N ARG A 113 14.70 17.83 -8.18
CA ARG A 113 14.94 19.20 -8.68
C ARG A 113 13.83 20.14 -8.30
N PHE A 114 12.59 19.71 -8.39
CA PHE A 114 11.40 20.51 -8.08
C PHE A 114 10.57 19.83 -6.99
N LEU A 115 9.85 20.65 -6.24
CA LEU A 115 8.88 20.21 -5.25
C LEU A 115 7.52 20.87 -5.51
N ILE A 116 6.46 20.08 -5.56
CA ILE A 116 5.08 20.54 -5.49
C ILE A 116 4.55 20.17 -4.11
N VAL A 117 4.08 21.16 -3.33
CA VAL A 117 3.70 20.95 -1.94
C VAL A 117 2.36 21.59 -1.61
N ASP A 118 1.50 20.90 -0.85
CA ASP A 118 0.28 21.49 -0.31
C ASP A 118 0.61 22.55 0.75
N ASP A 119 -0.08 23.67 0.73
CA ASP A 119 0.11 24.76 1.69
C ASP A 119 -0.03 24.28 3.15
N VAL A 120 -0.93 23.34 3.42
CA VAL A 120 -1.12 22.73 4.75
C VAL A 120 0.07 21.88 5.21
N LEU A 121 0.99 21.54 4.31
CA LEU A 121 2.20 20.76 4.58
C LEU A 121 3.49 21.62 4.59
N LEU A 122 3.38 22.94 4.39
CA LEU A 122 4.53 23.84 4.41
C LEU A 122 5.30 23.79 5.74
N GLN A 123 4.61 23.62 6.88
CA GLN A 123 5.28 23.47 8.17
C GLN A 123 6.21 22.25 8.23
N LEU A 124 5.87 21.17 7.52
CA LEU A 124 6.73 20.00 7.39
C LEU A 124 7.91 20.30 6.46
N PHE A 125 7.67 20.94 5.32
CA PHE A 125 8.72 21.34 4.39
C PHE A 125 9.71 22.33 5.01
N GLU A 126 9.25 23.31 5.77
CA GLU A 126 10.11 24.30 6.47
C GLU A 126 11.16 23.65 7.39
N LYS A 127 10.88 22.44 7.94
CA LYS A 127 11.84 21.70 8.77
C LYS A 127 12.99 21.08 7.97
N ILE A 128 12.87 21.01 6.66
CA ILE A 128 13.87 20.39 5.79
C ILE A 128 14.44 21.32 4.72
N LYS A 129 13.84 22.48 4.47
CA LYS A 129 14.16 23.34 3.32
C LYS A 129 15.64 23.72 3.21
N ASP A 130 16.29 24.00 4.33
CA ASP A 130 17.71 24.40 4.37
C ASP A 130 18.66 23.18 4.28
N ARG A 131 18.12 21.99 4.18
CA ARG A 131 18.84 20.71 4.15
C ARG A 131 18.69 19.97 2.82
N VAL A 132 17.88 20.50 1.90
CA VAL A 132 17.60 19.93 0.60
C VAL A 132 17.96 20.92 -0.50
N ASN A 133 18.39 20.40 -1.66
CA ASN A 133 18.81 21.24 -2.79
C ASN A 133 17.72 21.20 -3.87
N LEU A 134 16.72 22.06 -3.76
CA LEU A 134 15.62 22.18 -4.72
C LEU A 134 15.76 23.49 -5.52
N GLU A 135 15.59 23.39 -6.83
CA GLU A 135 15.62 24.57 -7.72
C GLU A 135 14.34 25.39 -7.63
N ARG A 136 13.19 24.73 -7.44
CA ARG A 136 11.88 25.39 -7.35
C ARG A 136 10.97 24.67 -6.34
N VAL A 137 10.18 25.48 -5.64
CA VAL A 137 9.15 25.02 -4.71
C VAL A 137 7.84 25.68 -5.09
N ILE A 138 6.89 24.87 -5.57
CA ILE A 138 5.59 25.31 -6.05
C ILE A 138 4.53 24.89 -5.04
N VAL A 139 3.79 25.86 -4.50
CA VAL A 139 2.81 25.64 -3.45
C VAL A 139 1.40 25.58 -4.02
N VAL A 140 0.68 24.53 -3.66
CA VAL A 140 -0.73 24.34 -4.00
C VAL A 140 -1.59 24.95 -2.88
N PRO A 141 -2.49 25.91 -3.17
CA PRO A 141 -3.39 26.52 -2.17
C PRO A 141 -4.55 25.55 -1.84
N PHE A 142 -4.21 24.38 -1.29
CA PHE A 142 -5.18 23.30 -1.01
C PHE A 142 -6.15 23.68 0.12
N SER A 143 -5.71 24.50 1.08
CA SER A 143 -6.59 25.06 2.11
C SER A 143 -7.58 26.12 1.60
N GLY A 144 -7.37 26.60 0.37
CA GLY A 144 -8.08 27.75 -0.18
C GLY A 144 -7.55 29.11 0.32
N GLN A 145 -6.48 29.13 1.10
CA GLN A 145 -5.83 30.37 1.53
C GLN A 145 -4.77 30.83 0.49
N PRO A 146 -4.46 32.13 0.43
CA PRO A 146 -3.39 32.62 -0.44
C PRO A 146 -2.04 31.97 -0.12
N VAL A 147 -1.27 31.67 -1.17
CA VAL A 147 0.09 31.13 -1.01
C VAL A 147 0.97 32.16 -0.29
N PRO A 148 1.76 31.76 0.72
CA PRO A 148 2.63 32.65 1.45
C PRO A 148 3.67 33.32 0.55
N LYS A 149 4.04 34.58 0.89
CA LYS A 149 5.09 35.30 0.16
C LYS A 149 6.41 34.53 0.18
N GLY A 150 7.09 34.51 -0.96
CA GLY A 150 8.37 33.82 -1.13
C GLY A 150 8.24 32.44 -1.76
N TYR A 151 7.02 31.97 -1.98
CA TYR A 151 6.74 30.73 -2.70
C TYR A 151 6.02 31.00 -4.02
N GLU A 152 6.16 30.08 -4.97
CA GLU A 152 5.46 30.11 -6.25
C GLU A 152 4.05 29.51 -6.08
N ASP A 153 3.04 30.21 -6.57
CA ASP A 153 1.65 29.76 -6.52
C ASP A 153 1.32 28.88 -7.72
N TYR A 154 0.93 27.64 -7.45
CA TYR A 154 0.58 26.63 -8.46
C TYR A 154 -0.53 27.10 -9.40
N GLU A 155 -1.62 27.66 -8.87
CA GLU A 155 -2.78 28.10 -9.66
C GLU A 155 -2.42 29.29 -10.53
N LEU A 156 -1.65 30.23 -9.98
CA LEU A 156 -1.19 31.39 -10.73
C LEU A 156 -0.24 31.00 -11.87
N LEU A 157 0.67 30.05 -11.64
CA LEU A 157 1.58 29.54 -12.66
C LEU A 157 0.80 28.83 -13.77
N LEU A 158 -0.12 27.94 -13.43
CA LEU A 158 -0.93 27.24 -14.44
C LEU A 158 -1.79 28.22 -15.25
N SER A 159 -2.39 29.23 -14.65
CA SER A 159 -3.21 30.24 -15.35
C SER A 159 -2.44 31.03 -16.39
N ARG A 160 -1.13 31.19 -16.23
CA ARG A 160 -0.22 31.89 -17.14
C ARG A 160 0.33 30.99 -18.25
N THR A 161 0.17 29.67 -18.12
CA THR A 161 0.70 28.70 -19.08
C THR A 161 -0.26 28.55 -20.24
N ALA A 162 -0.04 29.30 -21.31
CA ALA A 162 -0.90 29.30 -22.50
C ALA A 162 -0.53 28.24 -23.53
N LYS A 163 0.70 27.71 -23.49
CA LYS A 163 1.21 26.74 -24.47
C LYS A 163 0.73 25.32 -24.16
N ALA A 164 0.48 24.55 -25.20
CA ALA A 164 0.37 23.09 -25.06
C ALA A 164 1.78 22.49 -24.87
N PRO A 165 1.92 21.45 -24.04
CA PRO A 165 3.20 20.77 -23.88
C PRO A 165 3.62 20.09 -25.19
N GLN A 166 4.90 20.02 -25.42
CA GLN A 166 5.49 19.18 -26.46
C GLN A 166 5.89 17.86 -25.80
N TYR A 167 5.17 16.81 -26.11
CA TYR A 167 5.53 15.50 -25.58
C TYR A 167 6.81 15.00 -26.24
N PRO A 168 7.85 14.65 -25.46
CA PRO A 168 9.03 14.01 -26.02
C PRO A 168 8.69 12.60 -26.53
N ASP A 169 9.56 12.06 -27.37
CA ASP A 169 9.49 10.65 -27.76
C ASP A 169 9.96 9.80 -26.57
N LEU A 170 8.99 9.22 -25.83
CA LEU A 170 9.22 8.46 -24.61
C LEU A 170 9.30 6.97 -24.91
N ASP A 171 10.33 6.31 -24.40
CA ASP A 171 10.37 4.84 -24.32
C ASP A 171 9.48 4.36 -23.17
N GLU A 172 8.79 3.23 -23.36
CA GLU A 172 7.95 2.64 -22.30
C GLU A 172 8.75 2.20 -21.07
N ASN A 173 10.06 2.00 -21.21
CA ASN A 173 10.97 1.65 -20.12
C ASN A 173 11.56 2.89 -19.41
N ASP A 174 11.31 4.09 -19.90
CA ASP A 174 11.71 5.31 -19.21
C ASP A 174 11.04 5.40 -17.84
N ALA A 175 11.76 6.00 -16.89
CA ALA A 175 11.25 6.23 -15.54
C ALA A 175 10.05 7.19 -15.55
N ALA A 176 8.95 6.80 -14.95
CA ALA A 176 7.72 7.59 -14.83
C ALA A 176 7.37 7.94 -13.38
N GLY A 177 7.76 7.09 -12.44
CA GLY A 177 7.50 7.30 -11.03
C GLY A 177 8.56 6.71 -10.12
N MET A 178 8.62 7.20 -8.88
CA MET A 178 9.52 6.72 -7.85
C MET A 178 8.81 6.72 -6.50
N CYS A 179 8.99 5.65 -5.73
CA CYS A 179 8.55 5.57 -4.34
C CYS A 179 9.68 5.01 -3.46
N TYR A 180 9.76 5.49 -2.22
CA TYR A 180 10.70 4.95 -1.25
C TYR A 180 10.01 3.96 -0.30
N THR A 181 10.70 2.87 0.01
CA THR A 181 10.26 1.92 1.03
C THR A 181 10.39 2.53 2.43
N SER A 182 9.58 2.04 3.38
CA SER A 182 9.55 2.56 4.75
C SER A 182 10.75 2.17 5.63
N GLY A 183 11.83 1.65 5.04
CA GLY A 183 13.10 1.43 5.74
C GLY A 183 13.06 0.58 7.02
N THR A 184 12.12 -0.37 7.14
CA THR A 184 11.99 -1.24 8.35
C THR A 184 13.26 -2.01 8.71
N THR A 185 14.26 -2.01 7.83
CA THR A 185 15.54 -2.74 7.97
C THR A 185 16.77 -1.85 7.79
N GLY A 186 16.63 -0.52 7.73
CA GLY A 186 17.73 0.40 7.47
C GLY A 186 17.24 1.69 6.81
N LYS A 187 18.09 2.33 6.02
CA LYS A 187 17.72 3.54 5.28
C LYS A 187 16.63 3.24 4.23
N PRO A 188 15.72 4.18 3.96
CA PRO A 188 14.72 4.05 2.89
C PRO A 188 15.37 3.74 1.54
N LYS A 189 14.77 2.85 0.74
CA LYS A 189 15.26 2.42 -0.57
C LYS A 189 14.31 2.90 -1.66
N GLY A 190 14.87 3.52 -2.71
CA GLY A 190 14.07 4.02 -3.85
C GLY A 190 13.80 2.90 -4.86
N VAL A 191 12.54 2.79 -5.25
CA VAL A 191 12.08 1.94 -6.37
C VAL A 191 11.60 2.85 -7.48
N VAL A 192 12.12 2.65 -8.69
CA VAL A 192 11.79 3.44 -9.88
C VAL A 192 10.88 2.62 -10.79
N TYR A 193 9.71 3.17 -11.09
CA TYR A 193 8.74 2.55 -11.97
C TYR A 193 8.85 3.11 -13.39
N SER A 194 8.88 2.24 -14.38
CA SER A 194 8.76 2.65 -15.78
C SER A 194 7.30 2.93 -16.16
N HIS A 195 7.09 3.65 -17.25
CA HIS A 195 5.77 3.81 -17.88
C HIS A 195 5.11 2.44 -18.13
N ARG A 196 5.87 1.50 -18.70
CA ARG A 196 5.44 0.12 -18.98
C ARG A 196 4.98 -0.60 -17.72
N ALA A 197 5.75 -0.53 -16.64
CA ALA A 197 5.39 -1.18 -15.39
C ALA A 197 4.07 -0.65 -14.83
N LEU A 198 3.88 0.67 -14.78
CA LEU A 198 2.65 1.30 -14.28
C LEU A 198 1.43 1.01 -15.19
N ALA A 199 1.62 1.00 -16.51
CA ALA A 199 0.57 0.66 -17.46
C ALA A 199 0.13 -0.80 -17.32
N LEU A 200 1.07 -1.76 -17.32
CA LEU A 200 0.78 -3.19 -17.17
C LEU A 200 0.16 -3.51 -15.80
N HIS A 201 0.66 -2.89 -14.73
CA HIS A 201 0.05 -3.02 -13.41
C HIS A 201 -1.40 -2.52 -13.41
N SER A 202 -1.68 -1.37 -14.06
CA SER A 202 -3.04 -0.84 -14.19
C SER A 202 -3.97 -1.77 -14.95
N TYR A 203 -3.48 -2.41 -16.03
CA TYR A 203 -4.21 -3.48 -16.71
C TYR A 203 -4.46 -4.67 -15.78
N SER A 204 -3.42 -5.11 -15.08
CA SER A 204 -3.50 -6.26 -14.18
C SER A 204 -4.58 -6.10 -13.11
N ILE A 205 -4.56 -4.98 -12.37
CA ILE A 205 -5.57 -4.76 -11.32
C ILE A 205 -6.99 -4.49 -11.86
N SER A 206 -7.11 -4.18 -13.16
CA SER A 206 -8.42 -3.99 -13.81
C SER A 206 -9.05 -5.30 -14.28
N LEU A 207 -8.32 -6.42 -14.30
CA LEU A 207 -8.85 -7.71 -14.71
C LEU A 207 -9.99 -8.17 -13.79
N PRO A 208 -10.97 -8.97 -14.33
CA PRO A 208 -12.12 -9.44 -13.56
C PRO A 208 -11.76 -10.22 -12.29
N ASP A 209 -10.69 -11.02 -12.35
CA ASP A 209 -10.23 -11.84 -11.23
C ASP A 209 -9.28 -11.10 -10.27
N ASN A 210 -9.07 -9.80 -10.48
CA ASN A 210 -8.32 -8.93 -9.56
C ASN A 210 -9.29 -7.93 -8.88
N PHE A 211 -9.16 -6.62 -9.16
CA PHE A 211 -10.09 -5.64 -8.58
C PHE A 211 -11.30 -5.37 -9.46
N SER A 212 -11.32 -5.91 -10.69
CA SER A 212 -12.43 -5.79 -11.65
C SER A 212 -12.84 -4.33 -11.92
N ILE A 213 -11.85 -3.46 -12.19
CA ILE A 213 -12.08 -2.03 -12.39
C ILE A 213 -12.65 -1.76 -13.78
N SER A 214 -13.74 -1.00 -13.83
CA SER A 214 -14.42 -0.62 -15.05
C SER A 214 -14.87 0.85 -15.03
N ARG A 215 -15.33 1.35 -16.17
CA ARG A 215 -15.91 2.71 -16.28
C ARG A 215 -17.15 2.94 -15.42
N ASN A 216 -17.77 1.88 -14.93
CA ASN A 216 -18.96 1.97 -14.09
C ASN A 216 -18.62 2.14 -12.60
N ASP A 217 -17.33 2.15 -12.26
CA ASP A 217 -16.89 2.25 -10.89
C ASP A 217 -16.76 3.70 -10.44
N THR A 218 -17.07 3.90 -9.16
CA THR A 218 -16.67 5.06 -8.37
C THR A 218 -15.62 4.58 -7.37
N ILE A 219 -14.39 5.06 -7.50
CA ILE A 219 -13.25 4.57 -6.75
C ILE A 219 -12.83 5.59 -5.69
N LEU A 220 -12.73 5.16 -4.43
CA LEU A 220 -12.21 5.95 -3.32
C LEU A 220 -10.88 5.34 -2.84
N PRO A 221 -9.71 5.86 -3.24
CA PRO A 221 -8.44 5.41 -2.70
C PRO A 221 -8.24 6.00 -1.30
N ALA A 222 -8.64 5.24 -0.24
CA ALA A 222 -8.42 5.64 1.14
C ALA A 222 -6.99 5.37 1.61
N MET A 223 -6.19 4.64 0.83
CA MET A 223 -4.74 4.60 0.98
C MET A 223 -4.08 5.83 0.35
N SER A 224 -2.91 6.20 0.90
CA SER A 224 -2.24 7.43 0.49
C SER A 224 -1.63 7.35 -0.91
N MET A 225 -1.84 8.38 -1.73
CA MET A 225 -1.21 8.51 -3.06
C MET A 225 0.31 8.60 -2.97
N PHE A 226 0.86 9.10 -1.87
CA PHE A 226 2.29 9.15 -1.65
C PHE A 226 2.92 7.79 -1.30
N HIS A 227 2.14 6.72 -1.11
CA HIS A 227 2.65 5.38 -0.79
C HIS A 227 2.29 4.38 -1.88
N ALA A 228 3.31 3.87 -2.58
CA ALA A 228 3.17 2.93 -3.69
C ALA A 228 2.01 3.33 -4.65
N ASN A 229 1.91 4.65 -4.90
CA ASN A 229 0.95 5.29 -5.81
C ASN A 229 -0.52 4.90 -5.55
N ALA A 230 -0.95 4.85 -4.28
CA ALA A 230 -2.28 4.40 -3.88
C ALA A 230 -2.65 3.06 -4.55
N TRP A 231 -1.71 2.13 -4.54
CA TRP A 231 -1.82 0.77 -5.10
C TRP A 231 -2.21 0.74 -6.59
N GLY A 232 -1.84 1.79 -7.34
CA GLY A 232 -2.11 1.92 -8.77
C GLY A 232 -3.54 2.36 -9.11
N LEU A 233 -4.42 2.55 -8.12
CA LEU A 233 -5.82 2.93 -8.36
C LEU A 233 -5.98 4.24 -9.16
N PRO A 234 -5.18 5.31 -8.96
CA PRO A 234 -5.29 6.51 -9.77
C PRO A 234 -5.03 6.27 -11.25
N PHE A 235 -4.01 5.48 -11.58
CA PHE A 235 -3.70 5.14 -12.98
C PHE A 235 -4.78 4.26 -13.61
N ALA A 236 -5.24 3.23 -12.89
CA ALA A 236 -6.28 2.32 -13.37
C ALA A 236 -7.62 3.04 -13.55
N ALA A 237 -7.98 3.96 -12.64
CA ALA A 237 -9.20 4.77 -12.76
C ALA A 237 -9.19 5.62 -14.02
N VAL A 238 -8.11 6.36 -14.27
CA VAL A 238 -7.93 7.21 -15.45
C VAL A 238 -7.93 6.36 -16.73
N MET A 239 -7.24 5.21 -16.73
CA MET A 239 -7.22 4.28 -17.85
C MET A 239 -8.63 3.80 -18.24
N ASN A 240 -9.46 3.44 -17.26
CA ASN A 240 -10.79 2.89 -17.49
C ASN A 240 -11.88 3.97 -17.66
N GLY A 241 -11.65 5.20 -17.22
CA GLY A 241 -12.65 6.26 -17.16
C GLY A 241 -13.62 6.08 -15.98
N SER A 242 -13.14 5.55 -14.85
CA SER A 242 -13.91 5.40 -13.60
C SER A 242 -13.96 6.74 -12.87
N SER A 243 -15.05 7.01 -12.14
CA SER A 243 -15.12 8.18 -11.25
C SER A 243 -14.17 8.02 -10.07
N LEU A 244 -13.59 9.14 -9.60
CA LEU A 244 -12.69 9.18 -8.45
C LEU A 244 -13.26 10.04 -7.32
N VAL A 245 -13.13 9.56 -6.09
CA VAL A 245 -13.38 10.31 -4.86
C VAL A 245 -12.09 10.35 -4.05
N LEU A 246 -11.44 11.49 -4.02
CA LEU A 246 -10.15 11.70 -3.35
C LEU A 246 -10.40 12.27 -1.95
N PRO A 247 -10.06 11.54 -0.88
CA PRO A 247 -10.56 11.84 0.47
C PRO A 247 -9.85 13.02 1.17
N GLY A 248 -8.77 13.56 0.61
CA GLY A 248 -7.96 14.57 1.28
C GLY A 248 -7.29 14.04 2.56
N PRO A 249 -7.11 14.89 3.59
CA PRO A 249 -6.39 14.52 4.80
C PRO A 249 -7.24 13.77 5.84
N ASN A 250 -8.57 13.82 5.75
CA ASN A 250 -9.46 13.29 6.78
C ASN A 250 -9.93 11.87 6.46
N LEU A 251 -9.32 10.89 7.12
CA LEU A 251 -9.59 9.44 6.96
C LEU A 251 -10.21 8.82 8.22
N GLN A 252 -10.90 9.59 9.04
CA GLN A 252 -11.65 9.05 10.19
C GLN A 252 -12.74 8.08 9.72
N PRO A 253 -13.05 7.02 10.48
CA PRO A 253 -14.01 5.98 10.08
C PRO A 253 -15.36 6.52 9.61
N GLU A 254 -15.96 7.44 10.38
CA GLU A 254 -17.24 8.07 10.02
C GLU A 254 -17.15 8.83 8.69
N ARG A 255 -16.02 9.53 8.48
CA ARG A 255 -15.82 10.29 7.25
C ARG A 255 -15.67 9.38 6.03
N ILE A 256 -14.97 8.27 6.18
CA ILE A 256 -14.88 7.25 5.13
C ILE A 256 -16.28 6.73 4.80
N LEU A 257 -17.09 6.36 5.81
CA LEU A 257 -18.45 5.90 5.63
C LEU A 257 -19.35 6.94 4.95
N ASP A 258 -19.24 8.22 5.33
CA ASP A 258 -19.96 9.33 4.68
C ASP A 258 -19.62 9.43 3.18
N LEU A 259 -18.33 9.28 2.82
CA LEU A 259 -17.90 9.32 1.43
C LEU A 259 -18.36 8.08 0.65
N LEU A 260 -18.32 6.89 1.26
CA LEU A 260 -18.79 5.64 0.65
C LEU A 260 -20.28 5.72 0.30
N ASP A 261 -21.11 6.24 1.21
CA ASP A 261 -22.55 6.40 1.03
C ASP A 261 -22.87 7.52 0.05
N HIS A 262 -22.38 8.75 0.33
CA HIS A 262 -22.75 9.96 -0.44
C HIS A 262 -22.35 9.85 -1.92
N HIS A 263 -21.20 9.28 -2.21
CA HIS A 263 -20.68 9.14 -3.57
C HIS A 263 -20.97 7.77 -4.20
N ARG A 264 -21.70 6.89 -3.50
CA ARG A 264 -22.04 5.54 -3.98
C ARG A 264 -20.82 4.78 -4.47
N VAL A 265 -19.76 4.79 -3.67
CA VAL A 265 -18.48 4.16 -3.98
C VAL A 265 -18.66 2.67 -4.21
N THR A 266 -18.05 2.15 -5.26
CA THR A 266 -18.11 0.71 -5.63
C THR A 266 -16.79 -0.03 -5.37
N LEU A 267 -15.68 0.72 -5.27
CA LEU A 267 -14.35 0.17 -4.98
C LEU A 267 -13.58 1.14 -4.08
N THR A 268 -13.01 0.61 -3.03
CA THR A 268 -12.11 1.37 -2.14
C THR A 268 -11.02 0.46 -1.59
N GLY A 269 -10.00 1.03 -0.93
CA GLY A 269 -8.95 0.23 -0.32
C GLY A 269 -8.23 0.99 0.79
N ALA A 270 -7.82 0.26 1.81
CA ALA A 270 -6.99 0.74 2.90
C ALA A 270 -6.32 -0.44 3.65
N VAL A 271 -5.50 -0.12 4.63
CA VAL A 271 -4.88 -1.10 5.53
C VAL A 271 -5.90 -1.68 6.54
N PRO A 272 -5.68 -2.88 7.10
CA PRO A 272 -6.63 -3.52 8.02
C PRO A 272 -7.05 -2.65 9.20
N THR A 273 -6.14 -1.88 9.80
CA THR A 273 -6.45 -1.01 10.96
C THR A 273 -7.52 0.05 10.64
N VAL A 274 -7.52 0.61 9.44
CA VAL A 274 -8.56 1.54 8.97
C VAL A 274 -9.89 0.81 8.87
N TRP A 275 -9.92 -0.39 8.27
CA TRP A 275 -11.14 -1.16 8.09
C TRP A 275 -11.72 -1.72 9.37
N LEU A 276 -10.88 -2.05 10.36
CA LEU A 276 -11.34 -2.41 11.70
C LEU A 276 -12.09 -1.24 12.35
N GLY A 277 -11.54 -0.02 12.29
CA GLY A 277 -12.23 1.17 12.77
C GLY A 277 -13.54 1.45 12.03
N VAL A 278 -13.56 1.30 10.71
CA VAL A 278 -14.76 1.52 9.87
C VAL A 278 -15.86 0.51 10.22
N ILE A 279 -15.52 -0.79 10.32
CA ILE A 279 -16.54 -1.81 10.61
C ILE A 279 -17.07 -1.69 12.04
N ASP A 280 -16.25 -1.29 13.02
CA ASP A 280 -16.69 -1.05 14.39
C ASP A 280 -17.72 0.08 14.48
N VAL A 281 -17.55 1.14 13.69
CA VAL A 281 -18.52 2.25 13.60
C VAL A 281 -19.79 1.79 12.87
N LEU A 282 -19.64 1.06 11.77
CA LEU A 282 -20.77 0.58 10.98
C LEU A 282 -21.66 -0.39 11.78
N GLU A 283 -21.07 -1.29 12.55
CA GLU A 283 -21.82 -2.23 13.41
C GLU A 283 -22.57 -1.51 14.56
N ARG A 284 -22.00 -0.42 15.08
CA ARG A 284 -22.67 0.39 16.12
C ARG A 284 -23.85 1.20 15.59
N GLN A 285 -23.85 1.57 14.31
CA GLN A 285 -24.86 2.42 13.69
C GLN A 285 -25.25 1.87 12.29
N PRO A 286 -25.80 0.65 12.19
CA PRO A 286 -25.95 -0.07 10.91
C PRO A 286 -26.93 0.60 9.94
N GLU A 287 -27.88 1.40 10.44
CA GLU A 287 -28.89 2.07 9.62
C GLU A 287 -28.46 3.47 9.15
N ARG A 288 -27.32 3.97 9.63
CA ARG A 288 -26.90 5.34 9.34
C ARG A 288 -26.39 5.52 7.92
N TRP A 289 -25.71 4.51 7.36
CA TRP A 289 -25.11 4.58 6.03
C TRP A 289 -25.67 3.50 5.11
N ARG A 290 -25.87 3.86 3.84
CA ARG A 290 -26.34 2.93 2.81
C ARG A 290 -25.22 2.63 1.84
N LEU A 291 -24.42 1.62 2.16
CA LEU A 291 -23.33 1.19 1.31
C LEU A 291 -23.85 0.64 -0.03
N GLN A 292 -23.11 0.90 -1.11
CA GLN A 292 -23.45 0.39 -2.43
C GLN A 292 -23.42 -1.15 -2.41
N LYS A 293 -24.49 -1.77 -2.94
CA LYS A 293 -24.54 -3.23 -3.05
C LYS A 293 -23.38 -3.75 -3.91
N GLY A 294 -22.63 -4.70 -3.37
CA GLY A 294 -21.43 -5.25 -4.03
C GLY A 294 -20.22 -4.32 -3.96
N LEU A 295 -20.20 -3.37 -3.01
CA LEU A 295 -19.00 -2.61 -2.69
C LEU A 295 -17.81 -3.56 -2.46
N ARG A 296 -16.71 -3.33 -3.17
CA ARG A 296 -15.45 -4.07 -3.02
C ARG A 296 -14.49 -3.23 -2.18
N ILE A 297 -13.98 -3.84 -1.12
CA ILE A 297 -12.93 -3.23 -0.31
C ILE A 297 -11.64 -4.03 -0.45
N VAL A 298 -10.58 -3.36 -0.86
CA VAL A 298 -9.24 -3.93 -0.97
C VAL A 298 -8.53 -3.73 0.37
N VAL A 299 -8.07 -4.84 0.96
CA VAL A 299 -7.40 -4.82 2.27
C VAL A 299 -6.00 -5.38 2.11
N ALA A 300 -4.99 -4.53 2.23
CA ALA A 300 -3.59 -4.91 2.04
C ALA A 300 -2.64 -4.10 2.95
N GLY A 301 -1.34 -4.38 2.82
CA GLY A 301 -0.31 -3.71 3.61
C GLY A 301 0.11 -4.47 4.87
N SER A 302 -0.77 -5.29 5.42
CA SER A 302 -0.49 -6.30 6.45
C SER A 302 -1.51 -7.44 6.32
N ALA A 303 -1.34 -8.50 7.11
CA ALA A 303 -2.28 -9.61 7.13
C ALA A 303 -3.71 -9.13 7.48
N CYS A 304 -4.70 -9.63 6.75
CA CYS A 304 -6.10 -9.32 6.97
C CYS A 304 -6.73 -10.44 7.83
N PRO A 305 -7.23 -10.15 9.03
CA PRO A 305 -7.88 -11.16 9.86
C PRO A 305 -9.12 -11.74 9.17
N GLU A 306 -9.33 -13.05 9.25
CA GLU A 306 -10.52 -13.71 8.68
C GLU A 306 -11.83 -13.11 9.20
N THR A 307 -11.84 -12.69 10.47
CA THR A 307 -13.00 -12.04 11.10
C THR A 307 -13.45 -10.79 10.35
N LEU A 308 -12.53 -10.06 9.70
CA LEU A 308 -12.87 -8.86 8.95
C LEU A 308 -13.72 -9.19 7.72
N PHE A 309 -13.41 -10.29 7.01
CA PHE A 309 -14.22 -10.77 5.88
C PHE A 309 -15.65 -11.08 6.33
N ARG A 310 -15.80 -11.83 7.42
CA ARG A 310 -17.12 -12.24 7.95
C ARG A 310 -17.95 -11.04 8.40
N ARG A 311 -17.32 -10.05 9.02
CA ARG A 311 -18.00 -8.84 9.50
C ARG A 311 -18.53 -8.01 8.33
N PHE A 312 -17.72 -7.75 7.30
CA PHE A 312 -18.13 -6.98 6.13
C PHE A 312 -19.15 -7.71 5.23
N ASP A 313 -19.03 -9.02 5.08
CA ASP A 313 -20.00 -9.81 4.30
C ASP A 313 -21.44 -9.68 4.84
N ARG A 314 -21.64 -9.44 6.16
CA ARG A 314 -22.97 -9.15 6.76
C ARG A 314 -23.61 -7.87 6.21
N PHE A 315 -22.82 -6.94 5.73
CA PHE A 315 -23.25 -5.69 5.10
C PHE A 315 -23.26 -5.77 3.58
N GLY A 316 -23.06 -6.95 2.99
CA GLY A 316 -23.00 -7.15 1.54
C GLY A 316 -21.77 -6.53 0.87
N VAL A 317 -20.71 -6.27 1.66
CA VAL A 317 -19.44 -5.71 1.23
C VAL A 317 -18.45 -6.83 0.94
N HIS A 318 -17.84 -6.83 -0.23
CA HIS A 318 -16.89 -7.86 -0.65
C HIS A 318 -15.45 -7.45 -0.34
N VAL A 319 -14.80 -8.17 0.57
CA VAL A 319 -13.38 -7.95 0.91
C VAL A 319 -12.50 -8.70 -0.08
N ILE A 320 -11.52 -7.99 -0.66
CA ILE A 320 -10.47 -8.53 -1.54
C ILE A 320 -9.14 -8.36 -0.80
N GLN A 321 -8.40 -9.45 -0.64
CA GLN A 321 -7.05 -9.43 -0.09
C GLN A 321 -6.02 -9.65 -1.18
N PRO A 322 -5.27 -8.63 -1.60
CA PRO A 322 -4.08 -8.77 -2.41
C PRO A 322 -2.83 -8.81 -1.53
N TRP A 323 -1.73 -9.26 -2.14
CA TRP A 323 -0.40 -9.04 -1.63
C TRP A 323 0.47 -8.32 -2.64
N GLY A 324 1.41 -7.58 -2.11
CA GLY A 324 2.43 -6.89 -2.87
C GLY A 324 3.25 -5.94 -2.01
N MET A 325 4.20 -5.29 -2.64
CA MET A 325 5.16 -4.40 -1.98
C MET A 325 5.57 -3.28 -2.93
N THR A 326 6.30 -2.29 -2.45
CA THR A 326 6.78 -1.20 -3.30
C THR A 326 7.51 -1.73 -4.53
N GLU A 327 8.25 -2.81 -4.39
CA GLU A 327 9.01 -3.48 -5.43
C GLU A 327 8.16 -4.21 -6.49
N THR A 328 6.84 -4.30 -6.30
CA THR A 328 5.92 -4.98 -7.26
C THR A 328 4.84 -4.06 -7.84
N ALA A 329 5.00 -2.76 -7.76
CA ALA A 329 4.22 -1.65 -8.36
C ALA A 329 2.74 -1.46 -7.95
N PRO A 330 2.14 -1.82 -6.83
CA PRO A 330 2.65 -2.75 -5.86
C PRO A 330 1.98 -4.14 -5.84
N ILE A 331 0.83 -4.36 -6.51
CA ILE A 331 0.01 -5.59 -6.36
C ILE A 331 0.51 -6.70 -7.27
N ALA A 332 0.86 -7.84 -6.66
CA ALA A 332 1.38 -9.00 -7.38
C ALA A 332 0.48 -10.23 -7.28
N THR A 333 -0.23 -10.43 -6.17
CA THR A 333 -1.20 -11.53 -6.03
C THR A 333 -2.54 -11.01 -5.53
N VAL A 334 -3.63 -11.72 -5.84
CA VAL A 334 -4.99 -11.38 -5.41
C VAL A 334 -5.75 -12.64 -5.03
N SER A 335 -6.45 -12.60 -3.90
CA SER A 335 -7.24 -13.73 -3.41
C SER A 335 -8.66 -13.68 -3.95
N THR A 336 -8.92 -14.50 -4.96
CA THR A 336 -10.24 -14.72 -5.57
C THR A 336 -10.53 -16.22 -5.65
N LEU A 337 -11.81 -16.59 -5.57
CA LEU A 337 -12.23 -17.99 -5.60
C LEU A 337 -12.25 -18.53 -7.05
N LYS A 338 -11.73 -19.72 -7.27
CA LYS A 338 -11.90 -20.43 -8.54
C LYS A 338 -13.33 -20.97 -8.68
N PRO A 339 -13.86 -21.17 -9.90
CA PRO A 339 -15.26 -21.59 -10.13
C PRO A 339 -15.68 -22.87 -9.37
N HIS A 340 -14.82 -23.88 -9.30
CA HIS A 340 -15.12 -25.14 -8.61
C HIS A 340 -15.25 -25.00 -7.09
N MET A 341 -14.69 -23.90 -6.51
CA MET A 341 -14.80 -23.60 -5.08
C MET A 341 -16.16 -22.98 -4.72
N SER A 342 -17.03 -22.72 -5.69
CA SER A 342 -18.38 -22.19 -5.44
C SER A 342 -19.21 -23.08 -4.53
N ALA A 343 -18.99 -24.40 -4.59
CA ALA A 343 -19.66 -25.42 -3.77
C ALA A 343 -19.05 -25.63 -2.38
N TRP A 344 -17.90 -25.01 -2.07
CA TRP A 344 -17.25 -25.14 -0.77
C TRP A 344 -18.10 -24.50 0.35
N SER A 345 -17.90 -24.95 1.57
CA SER A 345 -18.52 -24.35 2.75
C SER A 345 -18.11 -22.89 2.91
N ALA A 346 -18.88 -22.14 3.69
CA ALA A 346 -18.55 -20.75 3.98
C ALA A 346 -17.19 -20.62 4.68
N ASP A 347 -16.87 -21.52 5.61
CA ASP A 347 -15.63 -21.52 6.35
C ASP A 347 -14.41 -21.80 5.46
N GLU A 348 -14.48 -22.77 4.56
CA GLU A 348 -13.43 -23.04 3.58
C GLU A 348 -13.18 -21.83 2.66
N LYS A 349 -14.24 -21.17 2.22
CA LYS A 349 -14.13 -19.94 1.41
C LYS A 349 -13.47 -18.80 2.18
N TYR A 350 -13.80 -18.60 3.47
CA TYR A 350 -13.15 -17.57 4.30
C TYR A 350 -11.68 -17.88 4.54
N MET A 351 -11.34 -19.13 4.87
CA MET A 351 -9.94 -19.55 5.04
C MET A 351 -9.12 -19.30 3.76
N LEU A 352 -9.70 -19.58 2.58
CA LEU A 352 -9.02 -19.32 1.33
C LEU A 352 -8.88 -17.83 1.02
N ARG A 353 -9.96 -17.04 1.21
CA ARG A 353 -9.95 -15.58 0.97
C ARG A 353 -8.97 -14.87 1.89
N ALA A 354 -8.66 -15.42 3.06
CA ALA A 354 -7.66 -14.89 3.99
C ALA A 354 -6.21 -15.16 3.56
N LYS A 355 -5.96 -15.98 2.53
CA LYS A 355 -4.64 -16.12 1.92
C LYS A 355 -4.34 -14.93 1.00
N GLN A 356 -3.07 -14.75 0.63
CA GLN A 356 -2.65 -13.67 -0.26
C GLN A 356 -2.97 -13.92 -1.74
N GLY A 357 -3.49 -15.11 -2.05
CA GLY A 357 -4.13 -15.43 -3.32
C GLY A 357 -3.19 -15.94 -4.41
N LEU A 358 -3.64 -15.78 -5.64
CA LEU A 358 -2.98 -16.24 -6.85
C LEU A 358 -2.14 -15.13 -7.48
N PRO A 359 -1.03 -15.46 -8.17
CA PRO A 359 -0.27 -14.46 -8.92
C PRO A 359 -1.12 -13.84 -10.03
N SER A 360 -0.99 -12.52 -10.19
CA SER A 360 -1.55 -11.81 -11.33
C SER A 360 -0.92 -12.30 -12.64
N PRO A 361 -1.61 -12.21 -13.79
CA PRO A 361 -1.02 -12.59 -15.08
C PRO A 361 0.33 -11.92 -15.32
N PHE A 362 1.28 -12.68 -15.87
CA PHE A 362 2.70 -12.32 -16.08
C PHE A 362 3.54 -12.20 -14.80
N ILE A 363 2.99 -12.48 -13.64
CA ILE A 363 3.77 -12.66 -12.42
C ILE A 363 4.03 -14.15 -12.20
N GLU A 364 5.30 -14.49 -12.08
CA GLU A 364 5.75 -15.81 -11.67
C GLU A 364 6.22 -15.76 -10.21
N LEU A 365 5.99 -16.82 -9.47
CA LEU A 365 6.41 -16.97 -8.08
C LEU A 365 6.89 -18.38 -7.80
N ARG A 366 7.80 -18.51 -6.85
CA ARG A 366 8.27 -19.76 -6.26
C ARG A 366 8.57 -19.56 -4.78
N ALA A 367 8.54 -20.63 -4.01
CA ALA A 367 8.94 -20.61 -2.61
C ALA A 367 10.21 -21.46 -2.44
N MET A 368 11.26 -20.86 -1.87
CA MET A 368 12.60 -21.47 -1.79
C MET A 368 12.95 -21.82 -0.34
N GLY A 369 13.22 -23.10 -0.09
CA GLY A 369 13.80 -23.61 1.14
C GLY A 369 15.29 -23.86 1.02
N ASP A 370 15.93 -24.36 2.09
CA ASP A 370 17.37 -24.65 2.11
C ASP A 370 17.79 -25.71 1.08
N ALA A 371 16.90 -26.64 0.74
CA ALA A 371 17.14 -27.73 -0.23
C ALA A 371 16.70 -27.39 -1.67
N GLY A 372 16.20 -26.19 -1.92
CA GLY A 372 15.66 -25.77 -3.21
C GLY A 372 14.20 -25.36 -3.16
N GLU A 373 13.51 -25.40 -4.31
CA GLU A 373 12.08 -25.05 -4.39
C GLU A 373 11.23 -26.02 -3.58
N VAL A 374 10.34 -25.50 -2.72
CA VAL A 374 9.46 -26.32 -1.88
C VAL A 374 8.20 -26.76 -2.64
N PRO A 375 7.60 -27.92 -2.27
CA PRO A 375 6.38 -28.39 -2.91
C PRO A 375 5.19 -27.47 -2.59
N TRP A 376 4.21 -27.44 -3.51
CA TRP A 376 2.95 -26.71 -3.33
C TRP A 376 1.95 -27.56 -2.54
N ASP A 377 2.28 -27.88 -1.29
CA ASP A 377 1.48 -28.72 -0.39
C ASP A 377 0.66 -27.93 0.65
N GLY A 378 0.82 -26.60 0.66
CA GLY A 378 0.17 -25.70 1.59
C GLY A 378 0.76 -25.70 3.01
N GLN A 379 1.83 -26.46 3.25
CA GLN A 379 2.43 -26.67 4.57
C GLN A 379 3.92 -26.32 4.62
N THR A 380 4.70 -26.75 3.63
CA THR A 380 6.14 -26.53 3.60
C THR A 380 6.46 -25.07 3.35
N PRO A 381 7.13 -24.39 4.31
CA PRO A 381 7.45 -22.98 4.16
C PRO A 381 8.72 -22.77 3.31
N GLY A 382 8.73 -21.67 2.54
CA GLY A 382 9.90 -21.21 1.79
C GLY A 382 9.90 -19.70 1.61
N GLU A 383 11.07 -19.09 1.37
CA GLU A 383 11.15 -17.68 1.02
C GLU A 383 10.48 -17.45 -0.35
N LEU A 384 9.55 -16.51 -0.40
CA LEU A 384 8.88 -16.13 -1.64
C LEU A 384 9.84 -15.39 -2.56
N GLU A 385 10.07 -15.95 -3.73
CA GLU A 385 10.76 -15.30 -4.84
C GLU A 385 9.77 -15.03 -5.98
N ILE A 386 9.90 -13.86 -6.61
CA ILE A 386 8.94 -13.37 -7.59
C ILE A 386 9.65 -12.69 -8.76
N ARG A 387 9.10 -12.80 -9.96
CA ARG A 387 9.51 -12.04 -11.13
C ARG A 387 8.32 -11.67 -12.02
N GLY A 388 8.48 -10.61 -12.81
CA GLY A 388 7.44 -10.17 -13.72
C GLY A 388 7.68 -8.77 -14.27
N PRO A 389 6.85 -8.30 -15.22
CA PRO A 389 7.08 -7.07 -15.96
C PRO A 389 6.92 -5.77 -15.13
N PHE A 390 6.36 -5.88 -13.93
CA PHE A 390 6.24 -4.76 -12.98
C PHE A 390 6.85 -5.09 -11.61
N VAL A 391 7.81 -6.03 -11.58
CA VAL A 391 8.69 -6.30 -10.44
C VAL A 391 10.00 -5.54 -10.62
N ALA A 392 10.49 -4.89 -9.58
CA ALA A 392 11.73 -4.13 -9.62
C ALA A 392 12.94 -5.04 -9.90
N ALA A 393 13.82 -4.59 -10.78
CA ALA A 393 15.07 -5.28 -11.10
C ALA A 393 16.26 -4.81 -10.25
N SER A 394 16.12 -3.69 -9.54
CA SER A 394 17.14 -3.13 -8.63
C SER A 394 16.54 -2.02 -7.78
N TYR A 395 17.25 -1.61 -6.72
CA TYR A 395 16.98 -0.35 -6.03
C TYR A 395 17.78 0.81 -6.65
N TYR A 396 17.23 1.99 -6.57
CA TYR A 396 17.88 3.21 -7.08
C TYR A 396 19.18 3.49 -6.32
N LYS A 397 20.30 3.57 -7.05
CA LYS A 397 21.66 3.85 -6.54
C LYS A 397 22.17 2.91 -5.42
N LEU A 398 21.59 1.72 -5.24
CA LEU A 398 22.01 0.78 -4.20
C LEU A 398 22.51 -0.52 -4.83
N ARG A 399 23.84 -0.63 -5.00
CA ARG A 399 24.50 -1.85 -5.52
C ARG A 399 24.66 -2.93 -4.46
N ASP A 400 24.78 -2.56 -3.18
CA ASP A 400 25.02 -3.49 -2.07
C ASP A 400 23.81 -4.39 -1.75
N GLU A 401 22.66 -4.08 -2.33
CA GLU A 401 21.42 -4.87 -2.20
C GLU A 401 21.22 -5.89 -3.35
N ALA A 402 22.23 -6.08 -4.21
CA ALA A 402 22.13 -7.00 -5.35
C ALA A 402 21.77 -8.44 -4.94
N GLN A 403 22.14 -8.86 -3.72
CA GLN A 403 21.76 -10.15 -3.12
C GLN A 403 20.24 -10.37 -2.99
N ARG A 404 19.43 -9.31 -3.14
CA ARG A 404 17.97 -9.41 -3.19
C ARG A 404 17.47 -9.97 -4.51
N TRP A 405 18.31 -10.06 -5.51
CA TRP A 405 18.00 -10.71 -6.79
C TRP A 405 18.88 -11.92 -6.97
N THR A 406 18.29 -13.01 -7.45
CA THR A 406 19.02 -14.23 -7.80
C THR A 406 19.68 -14.07 -9.16
N ASP A 407 20.71 -14.90 -9.46
CA ASP A 407 21.41 -14.87 -10.73
C ASP A 407 20.48 -15.22 -11.93
N ASP A 408 19.40 -15.97 -11.69
CA ASP A 408 18.38 -16.32 -12.67
C ASP A 408 17.19 -15.32 -12.71
N GLY A 409 17.35 -14.15 -12.06
CA GLY A 409 16.47 -12.98 -12.23
C GLY A 409 15.22 -12.96 -11.37
N TRP A 410 15.20 -13.66 -10.22
CA TRP A 410 14.11 -13.58 -9.24
C TRP A 410 14.41 -12.57 -8.14
N PHE A 411 13.39 -11.84 -7.72
CA PHE A 411 13.44 -10.95 -6.58
C PHE A 411 13.05 -11.70 -5.30
N ARG A 412 13.94 -11.69 -4.31
CA ARG A 412 13.73 -12.24 -2.96
C ARG A 412 12.94 -11.26 -2.12
N THR A 413 11.70 -11.61 -1.81
CA THR A 413 10.78 -10.69 -1.11
C THR A 413 11.10 -10.52 0.37
N GLY A 414 11.70 -11.54 0.99
CA GLY A 414 11.89 -11.64 2.43
C GLY A 414 10.61 -12.05 3.17
N ASP A 415 9.54 -12.40 2.46
CA ASP A 415 8.34 -13.01 3.03
C ASP A 415 8.48 -14.53 2.95
N VAL A 416 8.14 -15.24 4.02
CA VAL A 416 8.07 -16.71 4.07
C VAL A 416 6.64 -17.15 3.83
N VAL A 417 6.46 -18.06 2.89
CA VAL A 417 5.13 -18.48 2.43
C VAL A 417 5.02 -20.00 2.35
N SER A 418 3.81 -20.53 2.43
CA SER A 418 3.45 -21.81 1.85
C SER A 418 2.54 -21.58 0.65
N ILE A 419 2.62 -22.47 -0.35
CA ILE A 419 1.77 -22.45 -1.54
C ILE A 419 0.99 -23.75 -1.55
N ASP A 420 -0.33 -23.66 -1.67
CA ASP A 420 -1.15 -24.89 -1.74
C ASP A 420 -1.25 -25.46 -3.15
N SER A 421 -1.81 -26.66 -3.27
CA SER A 421 -1.99 -27.36 -4.56
C SER A 421 -2.88 -26.62 -5.54
N GLU A 422 -3.64 -25.63 -5.08
CA GLU A 422 -4.45 -24.73 -5.90
C GLU A 422 -3.68 -23.47 -6.33
N GLY A 423 -2.43 -23.30 -5.86
CA GLY A 423 -1.55 -22.18 -6.18
C GLY A 423 -1.75 -20.94 -5.30
N TYR A 424 -2.55 -21.02 -4.23
CA TYR A 424 -2.73 -19.88 -3.32
C TYR A 424 -1.56 -19.73 -2.39
N VAL A 425 -1.00 -18.53 -2.39
CA VAL A 425 0.06 -18.12 -1.48
C VAL A 425 -0.53 -17.80 -0.12
N LYS A 426 0.02 -18.37 0.94
CA LYS A 426 -0.22 -17.98 2.33
C LYS A 426 1.07 -17.46 2.93
N ILE A 427 1.13 -16.19 3.33
CA ILE A 427 2.27 -15.67 4.11
C ILE A 427 2.21 -16.28 5.50
N THR A 428 3.29 -16.95 5.85
CA THR A 428 3.48 -17.51 7.19
C THR A 428 4.10 -16.46 8.09
N ASP A 429 5.15 -15.78 7.60
CA ASP A 429 5.84 -14.70 8.32
C ASP A 429 6.82 -13.94 7.40
N ARG A 430 7.59 -13.04 7.97
CA ARG A 430 8.81 -12.52 7.34
C ARG A 430 10.02 -13.29 7.85
N THR A 431 11.01 -13.50 6.99
CA THR A 431 12.25 -14.20 7.34
C THR A 431 12.87 -13.72 8.67
N LYS A 432 12.76 -12.40 8.95
CA LYS A 432 13.29 -11.76 10.15
C LYS A 432 12.33 -11.76 11.35
N ASP A 433 11.06 -12.08 11.16
CA ASP A 433 10.01 -12.05 12.19
C ASP A 433 9.58 -13.47 12.60
N LEU A 434 9.94 -14.46 11.79
CA LEU A 434 9.70 -15.88 12.05
C LEU A 434 10.44 -16.31 13.33
N ILE A 435 9.73 -16.98 14.23
CA ILE A 435 10.27 -17.35 15.56
C ILE A 435 10.80 -18.77 15.51
N LYS A 436 12.11 -18.93 15.75
CA LYS A 436 12.78 -20.24 15.75
C LYS A 436 12.86 -20.81 17.16
N SER A 437 11.95 -21.69 17.50
CA SER A 437 11.83 -22.27 18.83
C SER A 437 12.17 -23.76 18.83
N GLY A 438 13.33 -24.12 19.41
CA GLY A 438 13.73 -25.53 19.54
C GLY A 438 13.90 -26.28 18.22
N GLY A 439 14.20 -25.59 17.14
CA GLY A 439 14.33 -26.15 15.79
C GLY A 439 13.05 -26.10 14.93
N GLU A 440 11.91 -25.75 15.55
CA GLU A 440 10.62 -25.59 14.88
C GLU A 440 10.31 -24.12 14.62
N TRP A 441 9.53 -23.84 13.58
CA TRP A 441 9.13 -22.50 13.21
C TRP A 441 7.73 -22.14 13.74
N ILE A 442 7.61 -20.97 14.36
CA ILE A 442 6.33 -20.43 14.81
C ILE A 442 6.02 -19.17 14.00
N SER A 443 4.86 -19.16 13.33
CA SER A 443 4.35 -17.98 12.65
C SER A 443 3.88 -16.95 13.66
N SER A 444 4.56 -15.81 13.71
CA SER A 444 4.13 -14.69 14.53
C SER A 444 2.80 -14.11 14.03
N VAL A 445 2.59 -14.10 12.72
CA VAL A 445 1.38 -13.59 12.05
C VAL A 445 0.15 -14.44 12.37
N ASP A 446 0.27 -15.77 12.36
CA ASP A 446 -0.87 -16.63 12.67
C ASP A 446 -1.31 -16.46 14.14
N VAL A 447 -0.35 -16.32 15.07
CA VAL A 447 -0.64 -16.07 16.49
C VAL A 447 -1.27 -14.68 16.71
N GLU A 448 -0.76 -13.65 16.01
CA GLU A 448 -1.33 -12.28 16.02
C GLU A 448 -2.78 -12.27 15.54
N ASN A 449 -3.05 -12.90 14.40
CA ASN A 449 -4.41 -12.99 13.85
C ASN A 449 -5.38 -13.69 14.81
N ALA A 450 -4.93 -14.75 15.47
CA ALA A 450 -5.73 -15.44 16.45
C ALA A 450 -5.98 -14.58 17.70
N LEU A 451 -4.97 -13.84 18.17
CA LEU A 451 -5.15 -12.89 19.28
C LEU A 451 -6.16 -11.79 18.96
N VAL A 452 -6.07 -11.20 17.76
CA VAL A 452 -7.02 -10.16 17.30
C VAL A 452 -8.45 -10.71 17.13
N ALA A 453 -8.62 -12.02 16.94
CA ALA A 453 -9.93 -12.66 16.93
C ALA A 453 -10.59 -12.74 18.33
N HIS A 454 -9.85 -12.53 19.42
CA HIS A 454 -10.41 -12.49 20.76
C HIS A 454 -11.25 -11.21 20.98
N PRO A 455 -12.47 -11.31 21.58
CA PRO A 455 -13.37 -10.17 21.71
C PRO A 455 -12.78 -8.92 22.36
N SER A 456 -11.92 -9.09 23.38
CA SER A 456 -11.33 -8.01 24.16
C SER A 456 -10.02 -7.45 23.58
N VAL A 457 -9.47 -8.04 22.49
CA VAL A 457 -8.21 -7.59 21.89
C VAL A 457 -8.49 -6.60 20.76
N ALA A 458 -7.84 -5.44 20.82
CA ALA A 458 -7.85 -4.44 19.75
C ALA A 458 -6.74 -4.69 18.73
N GLU A 459 -5.50 -4.90 19.23
CA GLU A 459 -4.32 -5.17 18.41
C GLU A 459 -3.38 -6.14 19.13
N ALA A 460 -2.59 -6.89 18.37
CA ALA A 460 -1.57 -7.77 18.89
C ALA A 460 -0.33 -7.79 18.01
N ALA A 461 0.83 -7.89 18.63
CA ALA A 461 2.11 -8.16 18.01
C ALA A 461 2.78 -9.34 18.69
N VAL A 462 3.40 -10.22 17.92
CA VAL A 462 4.18 -11.34 18.45
C VAL A 462 5.59 -11.25 17.90
N ILE A 463 6.57 -11.26 18.79
CA ILE A 463 8.00 -11.18 18.44
C ILE A 463 8.78 -12.37 19.00
N ALA A 464 9.86 -12.71 18.33
CA ALA A 464 10.86 -13.59 18.88
C ALA A 464 11.60 -12.89 20.02
N ALA A 465 11.59 -13.49 21.21
CA ALA A 465 12.42 -13.05 22.33
C ALA A 465 13.44 -14.15 22.67
N PRO A 466 14.72 -13.82 22.92
CA PRO A 466 15.75 -14.80 23.24
C PRO A 466 15.35 -15.65 24.44
N HIS A 467 15.55 -16.97 24.36
CA HIS A 467 15.22 -17.91 25.45
C HIS A 467 16.37 -18.88 25.73
N PRO A 468 16.79 -19.06 26.99
CA PRO A 468 17.97 -19.84 27.35
C PRO A 468 17.95 -21.31 26.87
N LYS A 469 16.75 -21.92 26.78
CA LYS A 469 16.56 -23.33 26.42
C LYS A 469 16.19 -23.52 24.95
N TRP A 470 15.41 -22.59 24.35
CA TRP A 470 14.72 -22.82 23.09
C TRP A 470 15.26 -21.94 21.95
N GLN A 471 16.35 -21.19 22.15
CA GLN A 471 16.87 -20.11 21.30
C GLN A 471 15.95 -18.89 21.33
N GLU A 472 14.71 -19.03 20.85
CA GLU A 472 13.68 -18.01 20.85
C GLU A 472 12.36 -18.57 21.34
N ARG A 473 11.56 -17.69 21.96
CA ARG A 473 10.16 -17.98 22.29
C ARG A 473 9.26 -16.81 21.90
N PRO A 474 7.99 -17.08 21.56
CA PRO A 474 7.04 -16.02 21.27
C PRO A 474 6.72 -15.20 22.52
N LEU A 475 6.92 -13.88 22.40
CA LEU A 475 6.44 -12.87 23.34
C LEU A 475 5.28 -12.11 22.67
N ALA A 476 4.09 -12.15 23.27
CA ALA A 476 2.93 -11.44 22.75
C ALA A 476 2.80 -10.06 23.40
N ILE A 477 2.66 -9.00 22.60
CA ILE A 477 2.39 -7.63 23.04
C ILE A 477 0.96 -7.29 22.59
N VAL A 478 0.08 -6.96 23.53
CA VAL A 478 -1.37 -6.90 23.31
C VAL A 478 -1.92 -5.54 23.72
N VAL A 479 -2.75 -4.96 22.85
CA VAL A 479 -3.58 -3.78 23.14
C VAL A 479 -5.02 -4.27 23.34
N LEU A 480 -5.63 -3.92 24.45
CA LEU A 480 -7.03 -4.25 24.74
C LEU A 480 -7.97 -3.17 24.19
N LYS A 481 -9.19 -3.55 23.88
CA LYS A 481 -10.26 -2.60 23.59
C LYS A 481 -10.59 -1.76 24.83
N ASN A 482 -11.03 -0.53 24.61
CA ASN A 482 -11.36 0.38 25.70
C ASN A 482 -12.42 -0.23 26.65
N GLY A 483 -12.08 -0.27 27.95
CA GLY A 483 -12.96 -0.81 28.98
C GLY A 483 -12.94 -2.34 29.13
N GLU A 484 -12.18 -3.04 28.27
CA GLU A 484 -12.04 -4.49 28.35
C GLU A 484 -10.87 -4.90 29.27
N ALA A 485 -11.00 -6.07 29.86
CA ALA A 485 -9.95 -6.71 30.64
C ALA A 485 -9.88 -8.20 30.29
N VAL A 486 -8.68 -8.72 30.20
CA VAL A 486 -8.42 -10.13 29.95
C VAL A 486 -7.08 -10.51 30.59
N THR A 487 -6.98 -11.72 31.11
CA THR A 487 -5.75 -12.23 31.70
C THR A 487 -4.88 -12.97 30.68
N GLU A 488 -3.57 -13.10 30.98
CA GLU A 488 -2.65 -13.91 30.18
C GLU A 488 -3.15 -15.36 30.02
N ASN A 489 -3.72 -15.94 31.08
CA ASN A 489 -4.22 -17.31 31.04
C ASN A 489 -5.46 -17.48 30.17
N GLU A 490 -6.34 -16.50 30.12
CA GLU A 490 -7.51 -16.51 29.23
C GLU A 490 -7.08 -16.43 27.76
N LEU A 491 -6.14 -15.52 27.41
CA LEU A 491 -5.59 -15.44 26.07
C LEU A 491 -4.85 -16.72 25.67
N ARG A 492 -4.05 -17.29 26.59
CA ARG A 492 -3.35 -18.57 26.34
C ARG A 492 -4.34 -19.72 26.12
N SER A 493 -5.41 -19.78 26.92
CA SER A 493 -6.46 -20.79 26.76
C SER A 493 -7.25 -20.61 25.47
N PHE A 494 -7.46 -19.37 25.05
CA PHE A 494 -8.09 -19.07 23.77
C PHE A 494 -7.24 -19.55 22.59
N LEU A 495 -5.94 -19.25 22.59
CA LEU A 495 -4.99 -19.70 21.57
C LEU A 495 -4.83 -21.23 21.55
N ALA A 496 -4.88 -21.90 22.71
CA ALA A 496 -4.74 -23.36 22.81
C ALA A 496 -5.84 -24.16 22.11
N ARG A 497 -6.91 -23.50 21.66
CA ARG A 497 -7.96 -24.11 20.82
C ARG A 497 -7.49 -24.37 19.39
N THR A 498 -6.48 -23.63 18.94
CA THR A 498 -6.01 -23.63 17.55
C THR A 498 -4.54 -24.03 17.43
N PHE A 499 -3.72 -23.69 18.43
CA PHE A 499 -2.27 -23.89 18.40
C PHE A 499 -1.81 -24.97 19.35
N ALA A 500 -0.77 -25.70 18.95
CA ALA A 500 -0.09 -26.65 19.84
C ALA A 500 0.61 -25.90 20.98
N LYS A 501 0.76 -26.55 22.14
CA LYS A 501 1.34 -25.95 23.35
C LYS A 501 2.69 -25.25 23.12
N TRP A 502 3.52 -25.79 22.28
CA TRP A 502 4.85 -25.24 21.97
C TRP A 502 4.83 -23.98 21.12
N GLN A 503 3.72 -23.71 20.42
CA GLN A 503 3.51 -22.51 19.60
C GLN A 503 2.96 -21.32 20.39
N LEU A 504 2.43 -21.57 21.58
CA LEU A 504 1.81 -20.53 22.40
C LEU A 504 2.84 -19.54 22.94
N PRO A 505 2.50 -18.25 23.04
CA PRO A 505 3.33 -17.28 23.73
C PRO A 505 3.59 -17.69 25.19
N ASP A 506 4.85 -17.60 25.60
CA ASP A 506 5.22 -17.89 26.99
C ASP A 506 4.76 -16.78 27.93
N GLU A 507 4.77 -15.52 27.45
CA GLU A 507 4.31 -14.36 28.20
C GLU A 507 3.54 -13.38 27.33
N PHE A 508 2.71 -12.55 27.98
CA PHE A 508 1.92 -11.49 27.37
C PHE A 508 2.22 -10.16 28.05
N VAL A 509 2.45 -9.12 27.26
CA VAL A 509 2.67 -7.75 27.73
C VAL A 509 1.50 -6.89 27.27
N PHE A 510 0.77 -6.30 28.20
CA PHE A 510 -0.32 -5.38 27.86
C PHE A 510 0.21 -3.96 27.77
N VAL A 511 -0.08 -3.30 26.65
CA VAL A 511 0.37 -1.93 26.34
C VAL A 511 -0.80 -1.07 25.88
N PRO A 512 -0.73 0.26 26.07
CA PRO A 512 -1.79 1.16 25.58
C PRO A 512 -1.83 1.29 24.05
N GLU A 513 -0.70 1.13 23.38
CA GLU A 513 -0.56 1.23 21.92
C GLU A 513 0.62 0.42 21.41
N LEU A 514 0.55 -0.01 20.14
CA LEU A 514 1.65 -0.65 19.42
C LEU A 514 2.34 0.37 18.48
N PRO A 515 3.66 0.22 18.24
CA PRO A 515 4.36 1.07 17.29
C PRO A 515 3.98 0.68 15.85
N HIS A 516 3.63 1.70 15.05
CA HIS A 516 3.30 1.53 13.65
C HIS A 516 4.25 2.31 12.75
N THR A 517 4.39 1.85 11.51
CA THR A 517 5.04 2.63 10.46
C THR A 517 4.14 3.80 10.06
N SER A 518 4.70 4.76 9.33
CA SER A 518 3.96 5.88 8.74
C SER A 518 2.77 5.46 7.84
N THR A 519 2.74 4.20 7.42
CA THR A 519 1.68 3.62 6.58
C THR A 519 0.69 2.76 7.36
N GLY A 520 0.79 2.74 8.70
CA GLY A 520 -0.10 1.97 9.57
C GLY A 520 0.27 0.49 9.72
N LYS A 521 1.43 0.06 9.23
CA LYS A 521 1.94 -1.30 9.45
C LYS A 521 2.60 -1.41 10.80
N LEU A 522 2.41 -2.54 11.47
CA LEU A 522 3.07 -2.85 12.74
C LEU A 522 4.60 -2.80 12.62
N LEU A 523 5.26 -2.08 13.51
CA LEU A 523 6.72 -1.89 13.51
C LEU A 523 7.39 -2.84 14.50
N LYS A 524 7.42 -4.15 14.19
CA LYS A 524 8.01 -5.19 15.05
C LYS A 524 9.50 -4.96 15.36
N SER A 525 10.25 -4.29 14.46
CA SER A 525 11.66 -3.97 14.71
C SER A 525 11.85 -3.10 15.97
N ARG A 526 10.93 -2.14 16.22
CA ARG A 526 10.95 -1.33 17.44
C ARG A 526 10.60 -2.15 18.67
N LEU A 527 9.63 -3.06 18.57
CA LEU A 527 9.28 -3.96 19.66
C LEU A 527 10.47 -4.89 20.01
N ARG A 528 11.15 -5.47 19.00
CA ARG A 528 12.35 -6.27 19.24
C ARG A 528 13.46 -5.49 19.95
N GLN A 529 13.66 -4.22 19.59
CA GLN A 529 14.61 -3.34 20.29
C GLN A 529 14.18 -3.07 21.73
N THR A 530 12.90 -2.76 21.96
CA THR A 530 12.36 -2.48 23.30
C THR A 530 12.46 -3.69 24.22
N TYR A 531 12.25 -4.90 23.70
CA TYR A 531 12.23 -6.15 24.47
C TYR A 531 13.48 -7.02 24.23
N GLN A 532 14.58 -6.47 23.71
CA GLN A 532 15.80 -7.21 23.36
C GLN A 532 16.42 -7.97 24.55
N GLY A 533 16.31 -7.45 25.75
CA GLY A 533 16.79 -8.06 26.98
C GLY A 533 15.67 -8.69 27.83
N TRP A 534 14.62 -9.21 27.22
CA TRP A 534 13.49 -9.76 27.95
C TRP A 534 13.89 -10.83 28.93
N ASN A 535 13.51 -10.65 30.21
CA ASN A 535 13.71 -11.61 31.27
C ASN A 535 12.41 -12.40 31.49
N TRP A 536 12.39 -13.63 31.03
CA TRP A 536 11.25 -14.52 31.25
C TRP A 536 10.96 -14.71 32.73
N LYS A 537 9.72 -14.63 33.13
CA LYS A 537 9.28 -15.00 34.48
C LYS A 537 9.73 -16.44 34.71
N ALA A 538 10.42 -16.71 35.82
CA ALA A 538 10.84 -18.07 36.14
C ALA A 538 9.60 -18.98 36.06
N SER A 539 9.57 -19.90 35.10
CA SER A 539 8.51 -20.88 34.98
C SER A 539 8.47 -21.63 36.29
N GLY A 540 7.44 -21.34 37.10
CA GLY A 540 7.20 -22.10 38.30
C GLY A 540 7.20 -23.56 37.90
N ALA A 541 8.13 -24.33 38.45
CA ALA A 541 8.10 -25.77 38.37
C ALA A 541 6.76 -26.19 38.94
N ALA A 542 5.81 -26.55 38.08
CA ALA A 542 4.68 -27.35 38.52
C ALA A 542 5.21 -28.73 38.84
N PRO A 543 4.82 -29.31 39.96
CA PRO A 543 5.29 -30.62 40.44
C PRO A 543 4.93 -31.75 39.47
#